data_65a4e3e84ddce2cbba44dede41cd2146
#
_entry.id   65a4e3e84ddce2cbba44dede41cd2146
#
_cell.length_a   1.000
_cell.length_b   1.000
_cell.length_c   1.000
_cell.angle_alpha   90.00
_cell.angle_beta   90.00
_cell.angle_gamma   90.00
#
_symmetry.space_group_name_H-M   'P 1'
#
loop_
_entity.id
_entity.type
_entity.pdbx_description
1 polymer ?
#
loop_
_entity_poly.entity_id
_entity_poly.type
_entity_poly.pdbx_seq_one_letter_code
_entity_poly.pdbx_strand_id
1 'polypeptide(L)'
;KNKKYHQMKFVGGYAMFFNMKSIEKIGYFDEKIFLYFEEFDFCYRCNKANMPIYLLDEAKIKHIGNSSVKKEYSHEIQINRNWHYCWSKFYFLKKNYNYLWGIKETIPNLVKSLKLCFYYLLKREKKNLDLHKAEFKGLISSYLLRKSSHRPKI
;
A
#
# COMPACT_ATOMS: atom_id res chain seq x y z
N LYS A 1 -23.51 -28.31 6.77
CA LYS A 1 -22.39 -27.99 7.68
C LYS A 1 -21.90 -26.58 7.32
N ASN A 2 -22.11 -25.58 8.17
CA ASN A 2 -21.59 -24.25 7.97
C ASN A 2 -20.05 -24.33 7.97
N LYS A 3 -19.42 -23.96 6.87
CA LYS A 3 -17.96 -23.85 6.82
C LYS A 3 -17.56 -22.68 7.72
N LYS A 4 -16.65 -22.91 8.66
CA LYS A 4 -16.09 -21.89 9.57
C LYS A 4 -14.99 -21.04 8.92
N TYR A 5 -14.79 -21.19 7.61
CA TYR A 5 -13.77 -20.46 6.85
C TYR A 5 -14.19 -20.30 5.39
N HIS A 6 -13.73 -19.22 4.76
CA HIS A 6 -13.96 -18.92 3.35
C HIS A 6 -12.63 -18.77 2.61
N GLN A 7 -12.55 -19.34 1.42
CA GLN A 7 -11.39 -19.11 0.56
C GLN A 7 -11.48 -17.72 -0.04
N MET A 8 -10.39 -16.96 0.09
CA MET A 8 -10.28 -15.59 -0.37
C MET A 8 -9.13 -15.45 -1.37
N LYS A 9 -9.21 -14.46 -2.25
CA LYS A 9 -8.07 -14.08 -3.10
C LYS A 9 -7.15 -13.08 -2.40
N PHE A 10 -7.68 -12.35 -1.44
CA PHE A 10 -6.97 -11.31 -0.70
C PHE A 10 -7.49 -11.21 0.73
N VAL A 11 -6.59 -10.93 1.67
CA VAL A 11 -6.89 -10.61 3.08
C VAL A 11 -6.05 -9.43 3.53
N GLY A 12 -6.58 -8.62 4.46
CA GLY A 12 -5.85 -7.47 5.00
C GLY A 12 -4.67 -7.88 5.89
N GLY A 13 -3.62 -7.08 5.87
CA GLY A 13 -2.35 -7.36 6.56
C GLY A 13 -2.35 -7.18 8.08
N TYR A 14 -3.45 -6.72 8.69
CA TYR A 14 -3.50 -6.45 10.14
C TYR A 14 -3.56 -7.71 11.02
N ALA A 15 -3.89 -8.88 10.46
CA ALA A 15 -3.79 -10.18 11.14
C ALA A 15 -3.69 -11.30 10.12
N MET A 16 -2.54 -11.91 10.03
CA MET A 16 -2.26 -13.00 9.11
C MET A 16 -1.53 -14.12 9.85
N PHE A 17 -2.00 -15.36 9.67
CA PHE A 17 -1.32 -16.55 10.13
C PHE A 17 -0.77 -17.30 8.93
N PHE A 18 0.45 -17.79 9.06
CA PHE A 18 1.17 -18.41 7.96
C PHE A 18 1.59 -19.83 8.26
N ASN A 19 1.39 -20.71 7.28
CA ASN A 19 2.11 -21.98 7.26
C ASN A 19 3.54 -21.73 6.75
N MET A 20 4.54 -21.88 7.62
CA MET A 20 5.93 -21.56 7.30
C MET A 20 6.47 -22.37 6.12
N LYS A 21 6.13 -23.66 6.01
CA LYS A 21 6.51 -24.50 4.85
C LYS A 21 5.97 -23.97 3.52
N SER A 22 4.80 -23.31 3.55
CA SER A 22 4.21 -22.67 2.38
C SER A 22 4.91 -21.35 2.04
N ILE A 23 5.27 -20.56 3.07
CA ILE A 23 5.99 -19.30 2.89
C ILE A 23 7.37 -19.53 2.29
N GLU A 24 8.10 -20.55 2.72
CA GLU A 24 9.42 -20.89 2.15
C GLU A 24 9.36 -21.13 0.64
N LYS A 25 8.25 -21.65 0.13
CA LYS A 25 8.04 -21.86 -1.32
C LYS A 25 7.68 -20.58 -2.08
N ILE A 26 6.92 -19.68 -1.45
CA ILE A 26 6.41 -18.44 -2.08
C ILE A 26 7.40 -17.28 -1.89
N GLY A 27 8.19 -17.32 -0.84
CA GLY A 27 9.02 -16.22 -0.33
C GLY A 27 8.24 -15.32 0.64
N TYR A 28 8.97 -14.59 1.45
CA TYR A 28 8.46 -13.65 2.45
C TYR A 28 7.90 -12.37 1.81
N PHE A 29 7.56 -11.38 2.64
CA PHE A 29 7.19 -10.05 2.15
C PHE A 29 8.35 -9.41 1.37
N ASP A 30 7.99 -8.63 0.34
CA ASP A 30 9.00 -7.92 -0.46
C ASP A 30 9.54 -6.71 0.33
N GLU A 31 10.79 -6.80 0.79
CA GLU A 31 11.47 -5.77 1.58
C GLU A 31 11.61 -4.40 0.88
N LYS A 32 11.40 -4.34 -0.44
CA LYS A 32 11.36 -3.08 -1.18
C LYS A 32 10.10 -2.30 -0.90
N ILE A 33 9.04 -2.96 -0.44
CA ILE A 33 7.76 -2.33 -0.05
C ILE A 33 7.83 -1.98 1.43
N PHE A 34 8.00 -0.71 1.74
CA PHE A 34 8.06 -0.26 3.14
C PHE A 34 6.69 -0.18 3.80
N LEU A 35 5.65 0.25 3.06
CA LEU A 35 4.30 0.45 3.58
C LEU A 35 3.29 0.38 2.44
N TYR A 36 2.16 -0.29 2.68
CA TYR A 36 1.07 -0.59 1.74
C TYR A 36 1.48 -1.48 0.55
N PHE A 37 0.57 -2.31 0.11
CA PHE A 37 0.73 -3.30 -0.96
C PHE A 37 1.64 -4.48 -0.64
N GLU A 38 2.22 -4.58 0.56
CA GLU A 38 2.98 -5.76 0.99
C GLU A 38 2.10 -7.00 1.07
N GLU A 39 0.91 -6.88 1.67
CA GLU A 39 -0.06 -7.96 1.74
C GLU A 39 -0.71 -8.26 0.37
N PHE A 40 -0.90 -7.23 -0.48
CA PHE A 40 -1.38 -7.43 -1.85
C PHE A 40 -0.38 -8.23 -2.68
N ASP A 41 0.91 -7.89 -2.61
CA ASP A 41 1.97 -8.62 -3.30
C ASP A 41 2.06 -10.07 -2.80
N PHE A 42 1.97 -10.25 -1.49
CA PHE A 42 2.02 -11.58 -0.88
C PHE A 42 0.82 -12.44 -1.33
N CYS A 43 -0.40 -11.93 -1.20
CA CYS A 43 -1.61 -12.63 -1.64
C CYS A 43 -1.61 -12.93 -3.15
N TYR A 44 -1.11 -11.99 -3.96
CA TYR A 44 -0.96 -12.20 -5.40
C TYR A 44 -0.02 -13.36 -5.71
N ARG A 45 1.15 -13.45 -5.03
CA ARG A 45 2.09 -14.57 -5.20
C ARG A 45 1.50 -15.90 -4.74
N CYS A 46 0.74 -15.91 -3.62
CA CYS A 46 -0.01 -17.08 -3.17
C CYS A 46 -0.97 -17.58 -4.26
N ASN A 47 -1.81 -16.68 -4.80
CA ASN A 47 -2.75 -17.04 -5.86
C ASN A 47 -2.05 -17.56 -7.12
N LYS A 48 -0.95 -16.94 -7.52
CA LYS A 48 -0.17 -17.37 -8.68
C LYS A 48 0.46 -18.75 -8.49
N ALA A 49 0.79 -19.10 -7.25
CA ALA A 49 1.30 -20.42 -6.88
C ALA A 49 0.21 -21.45 -6.55
N ASN A 50 -1.08 -21.12 -6.79
CA ASN A 50 -2.23 -21.94 -6.41
C ASN A 50 -2.28 -22.30 -4.91
N MET A 51 -1.72 -21.45 -4.06
CA MET A 51 -1.79 -21.61 -2.61
C MET A 51 -3.05 -20.95 -2.06
N PRO A 52 -3.94 -21.67 -1.38
CA PRO A 52 -5.19 -21.13 -0.89
C PRO A 52 -4.98 -20.19 0.29
N ILE A 53 -5.75 -19.10 0.30
CA ILE A 53 -5.84 -18.14 1.40
C ILE A 53 -7.23 -18.31 2.01
N TYR A 54 -7.32 -18.34 3.34
CA TYR A 54 -8.59 -18.53 4.04
C TYR A 54 -8.86 -17.41 5.03
N LEU A 55 -10.10 -16.94 5.08
CA LEU A 55 -10.63 -16.10 6.14
C LEU A 55 -11.34 -17.02 7.15
N LEU A 56 -11.00 -16.89 8.43
CA LEU A 56 -11.61 -17.62 9.53
C LEU A 56 -12.71 -16.76 10.17
N ASP A 57 -13.96 -17.21 10.13
CA ASP A 57 -15.11 -16.44 10.63
C ASP A 57 -15.12 -16.27 12.15
N GLU A 58 -14.55 -17.22 12.88
CA GLU A 58 -14.49 -17.20 14.34
C GLU A 58 -13.33 -16.37 14.89
N ALA A 59 -12.30 -16.10 14.10
CA ALA A 59 -11.13 -15.31 14.49
C ALA A 59 -11.43 -13.82 14.40
N LYS A 60 -12.10 -13.26 15.39
CA LYS A 60 -12.44 -11.84 15.43
C LYS A 60 -11.34 -11.02 16.07
N ILE A 61 -10.87 -10.00 15.38
CA ILE A 61 -9.83 -9.07 15.84
C ILE A 61 -10.37 -7.65 15.81
N LYS A 62 -10.14 -6.91 16.90
CA LYS A 62 -10.42 -5.48 16.95
C LYS A 62 -9.18 -4.71 16.53
N HIS A 63 -9.19 -4.15 15.33
CA HIS A 63 -8.13 -3.27 14.85
C HIS A 63 -8.45 -1.80 15.15
N ILE A 64 -7.68 -1.19 16.07
CA ILE A 64 -7.82 0.23 16.41
C ILE A 64 -6.84 1.03 15.55
N GLY A 65 -7.33 1.49 14.38
CA GLY A 65 -6.54 2.28 13.45
C GLY A 65 -6.03 3.59 14.09
N ASN A 66 -4.83 4.01 13.70
CA ASN A 66 -4.20 5.26 14.16
C ASN A 66 -3.89 5.38 15.66
N SER A 67 -4.08 4.34 16.47
CA SER A 67 -3.84 4.37 17.92
C SER A 67 -2.37 4.50 18.31
N SER A 68 -1.46 4.09 17.44
CA SER A 68 0.00 4.12 17.67
C SER A 68 0.66 5.46 17.35
N VAL A 69 -0.09 6.46 16.89
CA VAL A 69 0.44 7.75 16.44
C VAL A 69 -0.04 8.86 17.37
N LYS A 70 0.89 9.62 17.96
CA LYS A 70 0.55 10.83 18.71
C LYS A 70 -0.10 11.86 17.76
N LYS A 71 -1.12 12.57 18.23
CA LYS A 71 -1.89 13.55 17.44
C LYS A 71 -1.00 14.64 16.80
N GLU A 72 0.07 15.04 17.48
CA GLU A 72 1.03 16.05 17.01
C GLU A 72 1.74 15.65 15.69
N TYR A 73 2.00 14.35 15.48
CA TYR A 73 2.64 13.84 14.26
C TYR A 73 1.66 13.33 13.20
N SER A 74 0.35 13.46 13.44
CA SER A 74 -0.68 12.88 12.57
C SER A 74 -0.56 13.35 11.11
N HIS A 75 -0.22 14.63 10.89
CA HIS A 75 -0.08 15.19 9.55
C HIS A 75 1.16 14.64 8.82
N GLU A 76 2.33 14.61 9.47
CA GLU A 76 3.56 14.05 8.89
C GLU A 76 3.42 12.56 8.58
N ILE A 77 2.77 11.83 9.46
CA ILE A 77 2.46 10.41 9.22
C ILE A 77 1.51 10.24 8.02
N GLN A 78 0.52 11.14 7.86
CA GLN A 78 -0.38 11.07 6.71
C GLN A 78 0.33 11.41 5.40
N ILE A 79 1.25 12.38 5.39
CA ILE A 79 2.14 12.67 4.26
C ILE A 79 2.94 11.42 3.88
N ASN A 80 3.56 10.78 4.89
CA ASN A 80 4.34 9.56 4.68
C ASN A 80 3.48 8.42 4.09
N ARG A 81 2.27 8.23 4.63
CA ARG A 81 1.30 7.23 4.14
C ARG A 81 0.91 7.47 2.69
N ASN A 82 0.57 8.69 2.32
CA ASN A 82 0.18 9.05 0.96
C ASN A 82 1.32 8.83 -0.03
N TRP A 83 2.55 9.20 0.37
CA TRP A 83 3.73 8.97 -0.45
C TRP A 83 3.94 7.48 -0.74
N HIS A 84 3.95 6.65 0.33
CA HIS A 84 4.17 5.22 0.21
C HIS A 84 3.04 4.50 -0.52
N TYR A 85 1.79 4.86 -0.28
CA TYR A 85 0.65 4.28 -0.99
C TYR A 85 0.81 4.43 -2.51
N CYS A 86 1.14 5.64 -2.96
CA CYS A 86 1.33 5.92 -4.38
C CYS A 86 2.58 5.23 -4.95
N TRP A 87 3.69 5.25 -4.21
CA TRP A 87 4.91 4.56 -4.62
C TRP A 87 4.70 3.05 -4.74
N SER A 88 4.14 2.44 -3.71
CA SER A 88 3.93 0.99 -3.63
C SER A 88 2.90 0.48 -4.63
N LYS A 89 1.84 1.27 -4.91
CA LYS A 89 0.85 0.94 -5.95
C LYS A 89 1.51 0.73 -7.30
N PHE A 90 2.31 1.69 -7.76
CA PHE A 90 3.00 1.55 -9.04
C PHE A 90 4.02 0.41 -9.01
N TYR A 91 4.81 0.33 -7.93
CA TYR A 91 5.81 -0.74 -7.79
C TYR A 91 5.16 -2.12 -7.88
N PHE A 92 4.06 -2.36 -7.18
CA PHE A 92 3.29 -3.60 -7.24
C PHE A 92 2.81 -3.94 -8.66
N LEU A 93 2.21 -2.95 -9.35
CA LEU A 93 1.71 -3.14 -10.71
C LEU A 93 2.84 -3.43 -11.69
N LYS A 94 3.94 -2.67 -11.62
CA LYS A 94 5.12 -2.90 -12.43
C LYS A 94 5.73 -4.28 -12.20
N LYS A 95 5.87 -4.70 -10.94
CA LYS A 95 6.46 -5.97 -10.54
C LYS A 95 5.65 -7.16 -11.05
N ASN A 96 4.33 -7.10 -10.88
CA ASN A 96 3.45 -8.24 -11.10
C ASN A 96 2.84 -8.30 -12.51
N TYR A 97 2.85 -7.20 -13.24
CA TYR A 97 2.39 -7.11 -14.63
C TYR A 97 3.51 -6.61 -15.55
N ASN A 98 3.67 -5.31 -15.71
CA ASN A 98 4.80 -4.66 -16.40
C ASN A 98 4.82 -3.14 -16.15
N TYR A 99 5.87 -2.47 -16.60
CA TYR A 99 6.04 -1.03 -16.40
C TYR A 99 4.94 -0.19 -17.07
N LEU A 100 4.59 -0.50 -18.32
CA LEU A 100 3.58 0.26 -19.07
C LEU A 100 2.19 0.11 -18.45
N TRP A 101 1.85 -1.08 -17.98
CA TRP A 101 0.62 -1.32 -17.24
C TRP A 101 0.59 -0.52 -15.94
N GLY A 102 1.69 -0.52 -15.19
CA GLY A 102 1.82 0.30 -13.98
C GLY A 102 1.58 1.79 -14.25
N ILE A 103 2.17 2.34 -15.31
CA ILE A 103 1.93 3.73 -15.75
C ILE A 103 0.46 3.95 -16.07
N LYS A 104 -0.14 3.11 -16.93
CA LYS A 104 -1.55 3.22 -17.35
C LYS A 104 -2.49 3.31 -16.14
N GLU A 105 -2.32 2.40 -15.17
CA GLU A 105 -3.19 2.30 -14.00
C GLU A 105 -2.96 3.42 -12.95
N THR A 106 -1.83 4.11 -13.01
CA THR A 106 -1.48 5.14 -12.03
C THR A 106 -1.46 6.57 -12.60
N ILE A 107 -1.48 6.76 -13.92
CA ILE A 107 -1.65 8.10 -14.55
C ILE A 107 -2.86 8.86 -14.00
N PRO A 108 -4.05 8.27 -13.82
CA PRO A 108 -5.18 9.00 -13.23
C PRO A 108 -4.87 9.55 -11.83
N ASN A 109 -4.13 8.80 -11.01
CA ASN A 109 -3.70 9.26 -9.70
C ASN A 109 -2.70 10.42 -9.81
N LEU A 110 -1.77 10.37 -10.78
CA LEU A 110 -0.81 11.44 -11.04
C LEU A 110 -1.52 12.73 -11.45
N VAL A 111 -2.43 12.64 -12.41
CA VAL A 111 -3.20 13.81 -12.89
C VAL A 111 -4.05 14.38 -11.76
N LYS A 112 -4.72 13.54 -10.96
CA LYS A 112 -5.51 13.95 -9.80
C LYS A 112 -4.63 14.70 -8.80
N SER A 113 -3.48 14.15 -8.43
CA SER A 113 -2.58 14.78 -7.45
C SER A 113 -2.06 16.14 -7.94
N LEU A 114 -1.72 16.27 -9.23
CA LEU A 114 -1.33 17.55 -9.83
C LEU A 114 -2.46 18.59 -9.78
N LYS A 115 -3.68 18.21 -10.18
CA LYS A 115 -4.85 19.11 -10.12
C LYS A 115 -5.11 19.59 -8.70
N LEU A 116 -5.04 18.69 -7.73
CA LEU A 116 -5.27 19.03 -6.31
C LEU A 116 -4.11 19.86 -5.74
N CYS A 117 -2.87 19.61 -6.14
CA CYS A 117 -1.76 20.50 -5.79
C CYS A 117 -2.00 21.94 -6.27
N PHE A 118 -2.43 22.11 -7.51
CA PHE A 118 -2.75 23.45 -8.06
C PHE A 118 -3.94 24.09 -7.34
N TYR A 119 -5.01 23.34 -7.12
CA TYR A 119 -6.19 23.82 -6.39
C TYR A 119 -5.86 24.32 -4.98
N TYR A 120 -5.14 23.50 -4.18
CA TYR A 120 -4.79 23.86 -2.80
C TYR A 120 -3.69 24.90 -2.71
N LEU A 121 -2.85 25.04 -3.74
CA LEU A 121 -1.92 26.17 -3.86
C LEU A 121 -2.66 27.49 -3.98
N LEU A 122 -3.68 27.56 -4.86
CA LEU A 122 -4.55 28.76 -5.03
C LEU A 122 -5.35 29.06 -3.77
N LYS A 123 -5.85 28.02 -3.09
CA LYS A 123 -6.57 28.15 -1.81
C LYS A 123 -5.68 28.50 -0.62
N ARG A 124 -4.36 28.47 -0.77
CA ARG A 124 -3.35 28.65 0.30
C ARG A 124 -3.53 27.63 1.46
N GLU A 125 -4.10 26.48 1.18
CA GLU A 125 -4.30 25.39 2.14
C GLU A 125 -3.08 24.47 2.20
N LYS A 126 -2.06 24.89 2.95
CA LYS A 126 -0.76 24.20 3.02
C LYS A 126 -0.87 22.71 3.40
N LYS A 127 -1.70 22.36 4.39
CA LYS A 127 -1.83 20.98 4.86
C LYS A 127 -2.30 20.04 3.75
N ASN A 128 -3.36 20.41 3.03
CA ASN A 128 -3.87 19.62 1.92
C ASN A 128 -2.89 19.59 0.74
N LEU A 129 -2.24 20.72 0.45
CA LEU A 129 -1.20 20.79 -0.57
C LEU A 129 -0.05 19.82 -0.30
N ASP A 130 0.42 19.70 0.94
CA ASP A 130 1.53 18.81 1.31
C ASP A 130 1.14 17.33 1.13
N LEU A 131 -0.10 16.94 1.42
CA LEU A 131 -0.61 15.59 1.18
C LEU A 131 -0.57 15.21 -0.31
N HIS A 132 -1.07 16.08 -1.19
CA HIS A 132 -1.10 15.80 -2.63
C HIS A 132 0.27 15.93 -3.29
N LYS A 133 1.16 16.79 -2.77
CA LYS A 133 2.58 16.79 -3.15
C LYS A 133 3.26 15.46 -2.81
N ALA A 134 2.90 14.85 -1.69
CA ALA A 134 3.44 13.55 -1.30
C ALA A 134 2.99 12.45 -2.28
N GLU A 135 1.70 12.42 -2.63
CA GLU A 135 1.15 11.47 -3.63
C GLU A 135 1.90 11.61 -4.97
N PHE A 136 2.02 12.83 -5.48
CA PHE A 136 2.74 13.12 -6.72
C PHE A 136 4.20 12.66 -6.65
N LYS A 137 4.93 13.06 -5.59
CA LYS A 137 6.33 12.68 -5.40
C LYS A 137 6.53 11.19 -5.26
N GLY A 138 5.60 10.48 -4.59
CA GLY A 138 5.62 9.03 -4.46
C GLY A 138 5.54 8.34 -5.83
N LEU A 139 4.59 8.75 -6.69
CA LEU A 139 4.46 8.23 -8.05
C LEU A 139 5.71 8.52 -8.89
N ILE A 140 6.16 9.77 -8.94
CA ILE A 140 7.35 10.13 -9.71
C ILE A 140 8.59 9.35 -9.23
N SER A 141 8.78 9.22 -7.92
CA SER A 141 9.89 8.43 -7.36
C SER A 141 9.84 6.98 -7.82
N SER A 142 8.64 6.38 -7.84
CA SER A 142 8.45 5.00 -8.26
C SER A 142 8.61 4.83 -9.79
N TYR A 143 8.13 5.78 -10.59
CA TYR A 143 8.35 5.80 -12.05
C TYR A 143 9.84 5.87 -12.40
N LEU A 144 10.60 6.64 -11.64
CA LEU A 144 12.07 6.73 -11.79
C LEU A 144 12.80 5.55 -11.15
N LEU A 145 12.10 4.51 -10.73
CA LEU A 145 12.64 3.30 -10.11
C LEU A 145 13.48 3.55 -8.85
N ARG A 146 13.25 4.66 -8.17
CA ARG A 146 13.94 4.99 -6.92
C ARG A 146 13.43 4.12 -5.77
N LYS A 147 14.26 3.90 -4.75
CA LYS A 147 13.89 3.13 -3.56
C LYS A 147 12.77 3.81 -2.75
N SER A 148 12.02 3.02 -1.99
CA SER A 148 11.01 3.49 -1.04
C SER A 148 11.66 4.10 0.21
N SER A 149 12.28 5.27 0.06
CA SER A 149 13.16 5.90 1.07
C SER A 149 12.52 7.03 1.87
N HIS A 150 11.28 7.44 1.52
CA HIS A 150 10.61 8.52 2.26
C HIS A 150 10.36 8.12 3.72
N ARG A 151 10.61 9.03 4.65
CA ARG A 151 10.34 8.84 6.10
C ARG A 151 9.73 10.12 6.66
N PRO A 152 8.85 10.04 7.67
CA PRO A 152 8.29 11.22 8.32
C PRO A 152 9.37 12.02 9.03
N LYS A 153 9.19 13.32 9.09
CA LYS A 153 10.02 14.23 9.89
C LYS A 153 9.38 14.35 11.29
N ILE A 154 9.85 13.57 12.23
CA ILE A 154 9.38 13.52 13.63
C ILE A 154 10.57 13.59 14.58
#